data_c082a55533f80167fbc96e9d2bbba76a
#
_entry.id   c082a55533f80167fbc96e9d2bbba76a
#
_cell.length_a   1.000
_cell.length_b   1.000
_cell.length_c   1.000
_cell.angle_alpha   90.00
_cell.angle_beta   90.00
_cell.angle_gamma   90.00
#
_symmetry.space_group_name_H-M   'P 1'
#
loop_
_entity.id
_entity.type
_entity.pdbx_description
1 polymer ?
#
loop_
_entity_poly.entity_id
_entity_poly.type
_entity_poly.pdbx_seq_one_letter_code
_entity_poly.pdbx_strand_id
1 'polypeptide(L)'
;MKNTNDNFSIENVIYNGDRDLNNFLKTDLKKYKNADASKKIYIEAISEYKKIILTKNTAGKVTNYKLVAKVTFLIKSTNRKINITEERIIKTLDDKFEEARKERAIKQNFALSISNKLWSELVIN
;
A
#
# COMPACT_ATOMS: atom_id res chain seq x y z
N MET A 1 -15.57 19.31 18.21
CA MET A 1 -16.61 18.44 17.65
C MET A 1 -16.02 17.10 17.22
N LYS A 2 -16.59 16.04 17.66
CA LYS A 2 -16.13 14.71 17.27
C LYS A 2 -16.55 14.37 15.87
N ASN A 3 -15.61 13.88 15.12
CA ASN A 3 -15.78 13.43 13.76
C ASN A 3 -16.25 11.97 13.76
N THR A 4 -17.03 11.56 12.76
CA THR A 4 -17.45 10.16 12.62
C THR A 4 -16.27 9.21 12.52
N ASN A 5 -15.11 9.70 12.07
CA ASN A 5 -13.88 8.93 11.94
C ASN A 5 -13.38 8.39 13.29
N ASP A 6 -13.68 9.09 14.38
CA ASP A 6 -13.25 8.69 15.72
C ASP A 6 -13.90 7.40 16.20
N ASN A 7 -14.99 6.97 15.54
CA ASN A 7 -15.72 5.76 15.90
C ASN A 7 -15.20 4.48 15.26
N PHE A 8 -14.20 4.61 14.38
CA PHE A 8 -13.63 3.48 13.67
C PHE A 8 -12.24 3.14 14.21
N SER A 9 -11.97 1.85 14.32
CA SER A 9 -10.64 1.35 14.62
C SER A 9 -10.31 0.20 13.68
N ILE A 10 -9.16 0.24 13.04
CA ILE A 10 -8.64 -0.92 12.33
C ILE A 10 -7.95 -1.78 13.38
N GLU A 11 -8.65 -2.79 13.85
CA GLU A 11 -8.25 -3.54 15.03
C GLU A 11 -7.21 -4.60 14.72
N ASN A 12 -7.41 -5.34 13.65
CA ASN A 12 -6.50 -6.39 13.26
C ASN A 12 -6.45 -6.53 11.75
N VAL A 13 -5.26 -6.70 11.21
CA VAL A 13 -5.05 -6.92 9.78
C VAL A 13 -4.20 -8.16 9.59
N ILE A 14 -4.68 -9.07 8.77
CA ILE A 14 -3.93 -10.25 8.35
C ILE A 14 -3.31 -9.93 7.00
N TYR A 15 -1.99 -10.04 6.88
CA TYR A 15 -1.26 -9.66 5.68
C TYR A 15 -0.78 -10.88 4.90
N ASN A 16 -1.02 -10.87 3.59
CA ASN A 16 -0.51 -11.86 2.65
C ASN A 16 0.09 -11.13 1.45
N GLY A 17 1.04 -11.74 0.78
CA GLY A 17 1.63 -11.20 -0.43
C GLY A 17 3.01 -10.58 -0.21
N ASP A 18 3.26 -9.43 -0.84
CA ASP A 18 4.57 -8.81 -0.84
C ASP A 18 5.02 -8.39 0.56
N ARG A 19 6.16 -8.91 0.98
CA ARG A 19 6.67 -8.73 2.34
C ARG A 19 6.98 -7.27 2.69
N ASP A 20 7.72 -6.58 1.80
CA ASP A 20 8.14 -5.20 2.06
C ASP A 20 6.95 -4.25 2.11
N LEU A 21 6.06 -4.41 1.14
CA LEU A 21 4.85 -3.59 1.09
C LEU A 21 3.98 -3.83 2.32
N ASN A 22 3.83 -5.08 2.74
CA ASN A 22 3.07 -5.43 3.94
C ASN A 22 3.67 -4.82 5.21
N ASN A 23 5.01 -4.80 5.33
CA ASN A 23 5.68 -4.20 6.48
C ASN A 23 5.42 -2.70 6.55
N PHE A 24 5.46 -2.00 5.42
CA PHE A 24 5.14 -0.57 5.37
C PHE A 24 3.68 -0.31 5.70
N LEU A 25 2.77 -1.10 5.14
CA LEU A 25 1.33 -1.00 5.43
C LEU A 25 1.05 -1.21 6.92
N LYS A 26 1.70 -2.21 7.51
CA LYS A 26 1.54 -2.51 8.93
C LYS A 26 1.90 -1.30 9.79
N THR A 27 3.00 -0.63 9.46
CA THR A 27 3.44 0.57 10.17
C THR A 27 2.44 1.70 9.98
N ASP A 28 2.00 1.93 8.74
CA ASP A 28 1.12 3.05 8.41
C ASP A 28 -0.28 2.88 8.99
N LEU A 29 -0.80 1.66 9.04
CA LEU A 29 -2.16 1.39 9.51
C LEU A 29 -2.29 1.40 11.03
N LYS A 30 -1.18 1.34 11.76
CA LYS A 30 -1.20 1.39 13.24
C LYS A 30 -1.88 2.65 13.77
N LYS A 31 -1.75 3.77 13.09
CA LYS A 31 -2.34 5.05 13.54
C LYS A 31 -3.87 5.03 13.54
N TYR A 32 -4.48 4.05 12.88
CA TYR A 32 -5.94 3.93 12.81
C TYR A 32 -6.50 2.97 13.85
N LYS A 33 -5.67 2.49 14.76
CA LYS A 33 -6.12 1.66 15.88
C LYS A 33 -6.52 2.58 17.03
N ASN A 34 -7.75 2.44 17.50
CA ASN A 34 -8.31 3.26 18.57
C ASN A 34 -9.10 2.37 19.51
N ALA A 35 -8.57 2.15 20.71
CA ALA A 35 -9.19 1.29 21.71
C ALA A 35 -10.58 1.76 22.16
N ASP A 36 -10.84 3.06 22.05
CA ASP A 36 -12.11 3.65 22.48
C ASP A 36 -13.16 3.69 21.38
N ALA A 37 -12.83 3.24 20.18
CA ALA A 37 -13.77 3.25 19.08
C ALA A 37 -14.91 2.24 19.29
N SER A 38 -16.12 2.65 18.94
CA SER A 38 -17.29 1.78 19.02
C SER A 38 -17.31 0.75 17.90
N LYS A 39 -16.71 1.07 16.75
CA LYS A 39 -16.63 0.18 15.60
C LYS A 39 -15.22 -0.33 15.40
N LYS A 40 -15.07 -1.64 15.52
CA LYS A 40 -13.77 -2.29 15.29
C LYS A 40 -13.82 -3.07 13.99
N ILE A 41 -12.83 -2.85 13.15
CA ILE A 41 -12.78 -3.41 11.81
C ILE A 41 -11.63 -4.41 11.71
N TYR A 42 -11.93 -5.57 11.16
CA TYR A 42 -10.98 -6.65 10.93
C TYR A 42 -10.81 -6.81 9.43
N ILE A 43 -9.57 -6.80 8.97
CA ILE A 43 -9.23 -6.74 7.56
C ILE A 43 -8.25 -7.83 7.19
N GLU A 44 -8.41 -8.39 5.98
CA GLU A 44 -7.39 -9.21 5.34
C GLU A 44 -6.83 -8.41 4.17
N ALA A 45 -5.52 -8.22 4.15
CA ALA A 45 -4.84 -7.48 3.09
C ALA A 45 -4.01 -8.42 2.25
N ILE A 46 -4.20 -8.37 0.94
CA ILE A 46 -3.44 -9.16 -0.01
C ILE A 46 -2.71 -8.18 -0.92
N SER A 47 -1.38 -8.13 -0.81
CA SER A 47 -0.58 -7.18 -1.57
C SER A 47 0.20 -7.85 -2.69
N GLU A 48 0.30 -7.16 -3.81
CA GLU A 48 1.10 -7.55 -4.96
C GLU A 48 2.01 -6.39 -5.34
N TYR A 49 3.23 -6.71 -5.70
CA TYR A 49 4.18 -5.71 -6.18
C TYR A 49 4.83 -6.22 -7.44
N LYS A 50 4.86 -5.40 -8.49
CA LYS A 50 5.47 -5.76 -9.78
C LYS A 50 6.41 -4.67 -10.24
N LYS A 51 7.51 -5.09 -10.84
CA LYS A 51 8.49 -4.23 -11.49
C LYS A 51 8.52 -4.64 -12.96
N ILE A 52 7.96 -3.80 -13.82
CA ILE A 52 7.73 -4.11 -15.22
C ILE A 52 8.71 -3.34 -16.09
N ILE A 53 9.42 -4.04 -16.98
CA ILE A 53 10.34 -3.39 -17.94
C ILE A 53 9.50 -2.65 -18.97
N LEU A 54 9.74 -1.34 -19.11
CA LEU A 54 9.05 -0.52 -20.12
C LEU A 54 9.87 -0.29 -21.36
N THR A 55 11.14 0.10 -21.19
CA THR A 55 12.00 0.45 -22.31
C THR A 55 13.39 -0.10 -22.14
N LYS A 56 14.03 -0.36 -23.28
CA LYS A 56 15.44 -0.77 -23.37
C LYS A 56 16.13 0.11 -24.40
N ASN A 57 17.45 0.32 -24.23
CA ASN A 57 18.25 1.01 -25.25
C ASN A 57 18.63 0.03 -26.37
N THR A 58 19.35 0.52 -27.38
CA THR A 58 19.74 -0.27 -28.54
C THR A 58 20.66 -1.45 -28.19
N ALA A 59 21.37 -1.37 -27.05
CA ALA A 59 22.21 -2.45 -26.55
C ALA A 59 21.43 -3.48 -25.74
N GLY A 60 20.11 -3.32 -25.59
CA GLY A 60 19.25 -4.24 -24.83
C GLY A 60 19.23 -3.97 -23.32
N LYS A 61 19.87 -2.90 -22.86
CA LYS A 61 19.89 -2.55 -21.44
C LYS A 61 18.60 -1.82 -21.07
N VAL A 62 18.00 -2.22 -19.96
CA VAL A 62 16.75 -1.60 -19.45
C VAL A 62 17.02 -0.15 -19.07
N THR A 63 16.14 0.75 -19.50
CA THR A 63 16.24 2.19 -19.20
C THR A 63 15.14 2.69 -18.29
N ASN A 64 13.95 2.09 -18.36
CA ASN A 64 12.82 2.48 -17.53
C ASN A 64 12.04 1.27 -17.04
N TYR A 65 11.55 1.39 -15.82
CA TYR A 65 10.63 0.42 -15.21
C TYR A 65 9.33 1.10 -14.81
N LYS A 66 8.27 0.32 -14.78
CA LYS A 66 7.02 0.70 -14.13
C LYS A 66 6.89 -0.12 -12.84
N LEU A 67 6.77 0.57 -11.72
CA LEU A 67 6.52 -0.05 -10.43
C LEU A 67 5.02 -0.02 -10.15
N VAL A 68 4.45 -1.15 -9.79
CA VAL A 68 3.02 -1.28 -9.51
C VAL A 68 2.83 -1.96 -8.16
N ALA A 69 2.07 -1.32 -7.30
CA ALA A 69 1.62 -1.92 -6.04
C ALA A 69 0.11 -2.01 -6.06
N LYS A 70 -0.42 -3.21 -5.85
CA LYS A 70 -1.86 -3.43 -5.75
C LYS A 70 -2.16 -4.12 -4.43
N VAL A 71 -3.09 -3.56 -3.67
CA VAL A 71 -3.52 -4.18 -2.41
C VAL A 71 -5.03 -4.35 -2.45
N THR A 72 -5.47 -5.56 -2.14
CA THR A 72 -6.87 -5.90 -2.00
C THR A 72 -7.17 -6.05 -0.51
N PHE A 73 -8.12 -5.27 -0.02
CA PHE A 73 -8.54 -5.32 1.37
C PHE A 73 -9.93 -5.95 1.45
N LEU A 74 -10.04 -7.00 2.26
CA LEU A 74 -11.32 -7.66 2.54
C LEU A 74 -11.76 -7.26 3.94
N ILE A 75 -12.87 -6.54 4.00
CA ILE A 75 -13.43 -6.08 5.28
C ILE A 75 -14.36 -7.18 5.78
N LYS A 76 -13.95 -7.86 6.85
CA LYS A 76 -14.62 -9.09 7.30
C LYS A 76 -16.07 -8.88 7.72
N SER A 77 -16.37 -7.78 8.41
CA SER A 77 -17.70 -7.55 8.96
C SER A 77 -18.77 -7.29 7.90
N THR A 78 -18.39 -6.74 6.76
CA THR A 78 -19.34 -6.34 5.71
C THR A 78 -19.16 -7.12 4.42
N ASN A 79 -18.17 -8.01 4.35
CA ASN A 79 -17.75 -8.70 3.11
C ASN A 79 -17.40 -7.72 1.99
N ARG A 80 -17.01 -6.51 2.34
CA ARG A 80 -16.64 -5.48 1.38
C ARG A 80 -15.21 -5.70 0.90
N LYS A 81 -15.01 -5.54 -0.40
CA LYS A 81 -13.70 -5.68 -1.04
C LYS A 81 -13.27 -4.34 -1.61
N ILE A 82 -12.09 -3.89 -1.22
CA ILE A 82 -11.52 -2.62 -1.69
C ILE A 82 -10.21 -2.91 -2.38
N ASN A 83 -10.08 -2.52 -3.66
CA ASN A 83 -8.86 -2.66 -4.44
C ASN A 83 -8.23 -1.28 -4.60
N ILE A 84 -6.95 -1.16 -4.26
CA ILE A 84 -6.20 0.09 -4.41
C ILE A 84 -4.91 -0.20 -5.15
N THR A 85 -4.63 0.55 -6.21
CA THR A 85 -3.45 0.39 -7.04
C THR A 85 -2.69 1.71 -7.11
N GLU A 86 -1.35 1.63 -6.94
CA GLU A 86 -0.44 2.75 -7.12
C GLU A 86 0.61 2.37 -8.16
N GLU A 87 0.97 3.32 -9.01
CA GLU A 87 1.95 3.08 -10.08
C GLU A 87 2.93 4.25 -10.18
N ARG A 88 4.15 3.94 -10.61
CA ARG A 88 5.15 4.96 -10.88
C ARG A 88 6.17 4.45 -11.87
N ILE A 89 6.56 5.30 -12.82
CA ILE A 89 7.60 5.01 -13.78
C ILE A 89 8.91 5.58 -13.25
N ILE A 90 9.97 4.78 -13.25
CA ILE A 90 11.28 5.20 -12.79
C ILE A 90 12.32 4.92 -13.87
N LYS A 91 13.36 5.75 -13.89
CA LYS A 91 14.55 5.51 -14.74
C LYS A 91 15.53 4.66 -13.96
N THR A 92 16.25 3.80 -14.69
CA THR A 92 17.36 3.06 -14.07
C THR A 92 18.47 4.02 -13.71
N LEU A 93 19.23 3.68 -12.68
CA LEU A 93 20.40 4.42 -12.24
C LEU A 93 21.62 3.55 -12.43
N ASP A 94 22.78 4.19 -12.68
CA ASP A 94 24.04 3.47 -12.83
C ASP A 94 24.46 2.83 -11.49
N ASP A 95 24.24 3.56 -10.39
CA ASP A 95 24.51 3.05 -9.05
C ASP A 95 23.32 2.19 -8.59
N LYS A 96 23.57 0.90 -8.48
CA LYS A 96 22.50 -0.06 -8.11
C LYS A 96 22.04 0.08 -6.65
N PHE A 97 22.92 0.57 -5.77
CA PHE A 97 22.52 0.87 -4.38
C PHE A 97 21.53 2.03 -4.35
N GLU A 98 21.80 3.08 -5.11
CA GLU A 98 20.90 4.23 -5.19
C GLU A 98 19.59 3.85 -5.85
N GLU A 99 19.61 2.99 -6.87
CA GLU A 99 18.41 2.50 -7.52
C GLU A 99 17.53 1.71 -6.53
N ALA A 100 18.13 0.80 -5.76
CA ALA A 100 17.42 0.02 -4.76
C ALA A 100 16.84 0.89 -3.64
N ARG A 101 17.59 1.90 -3.22
CA ARG A 101 17.14 2.84 -2.19
C ARG A 101 15.94 3.67 -2.68
N LYS A 102 16.00 4.12 -3.92
CA LYS A 102 14.92 4.86 -4.54
C LYS A 102 13.66 4.00 -4.65
N GLU A 103 13.82 2.76 -5.08
CA GLU A 103 12.69 1.82 -5.20
C GLU A 103 12.04 1.56 -3.84
N ARG A 104 12.85 1.39 -2.78
CA ARG A 104 12.33 1.19 -1.44
C ARG A 104 11.55 2.41 -0.95
N ALA A 105 12.04 3.62 -1.22
CA ALA A 105 11.34 4.84 -0.86
C ALA A 105 10.01 4.95 -1.59
N ILE A 106 9.95 4.53 -2.84
CA ILE A 106 8.73 4.53 -3.64
C ILE A 106 7.72 3.52 -3.07
N LYS A 107 8.17 2.32 -2.70
CA LYS A 107 7.30 1.32 -2.05
C LYS A 107 6.70 1.88 -0.75
N GLN A 108 7.52 2.58 0.03
CA GLN A 108 7.07 3.20 1.26
C GLN A 108 6.00 4.26 0.99
N ASN A 109 6.20 5.07 -0.04
CA ASN A 109 5.21 6.07 -0.47
C ASN A 109 3.93 5.42 -0.99
N PHE A 110 4.04 4.32 -1.72
CA PHE A 110 2.87 3.55 -2.16
C PHE A 110 2.04 3.09 -0.96
N ALA A 111 2.69 2.52 0.04
CA ALA A 111 2.01 2.02 1.23
C ALA A 111 1.29 3.14 1.97
N LEU A 112 1.93 4.30 2.11
CA LEU A 112 1.32 5.45 2.76
C LEU A 112 0.07 5.92 2.00
N SER A 113 0.18 6.06 0.68
CA SER A 113 -0.94 6.45 -0.17
C SER A 113 -2.09 5.44 -0.09
N ILE A 114 -1.76 4.17 -0.17
CA ILE A 114 -2.75 3.08 -0.10
C ILE A 114 -3.46 3.10 1.27
N SER A 115 -2.71 3.29 2.35
CA SER A 115 -3.29 3.36 3.69
C SER A 115 -4.25 4.53 3.84
N ASN A 116 -3.88 5.69 3.31
CA ASN A 116 -4.73 6.88 3.35
C ASN A 116 -6.01 6.68 2.53
N LYS A 117 -5.89 6.06 1.37
CA LYS A 117 -7.05 5.76 0.51
C LYS A 117 -7.97 4.74 1.15
N LEU A 118 -7.41 3.73 1.80
CA LEU A 118 -8.22 2.74 2.52
C LEU A 118 -9.03 3.43 3.62
N TRP A 119 -8.38 4.26 4.44
CA TRP A 119 -9.06 4.96 5.52
C TRP A 119 -10.20 5.84 4.98
N SER A 120 -9.94 6.57 3.89
CA SER A 120 -10.96 7.41 3.25
C SER A 120 -12.17 6.59 2.81
N GLU A 121 -11.93 5.39 2.25
CA GLU A 121 -13.01 4.50 1.83
C GLU A 121 -13.83 3.99 3.01
N LEU A 122 -13.17 3.71 4.12
CA LEU A 122 -13.85 3.19 5.32
C LEU A 122 -14.72 4.23 6.00
N VAL A 123 -14.28 5.50 6.01
CA VAL A 123 -15.02 6.55 6.73
C VAL A 123 -16.13 7.19 5.90
N ILE A 124 -16.08 7.06 4.59
CA ILE A 124 -17.13 7.60 3.69
C ILE A 124 -18.42 6.80 3.82
N ASN A 125 -18.31 5.53 4.08
CA ASN A 125 -19.45 4.64 4.21
C ASN A 125 -19.66 4.23 5.65
#